data_35961acb291129a26f2ee431658db136
#
_entry.id   35961acb291129a26f2ee431658db136
#
_cell.length_a   1.000
_cell.length_b   1.000
_cell.length_c   1.000
_cell.angle_alpha   90.00
_cell.angle_beta   90.00
_cell.angle_gamma   90.00
#
_symmetry.space_group_name_H-M   'P 1'
#
loop_
_entity.id
_entity.type
_entity.pdbx_description
1 polymer ?
#
loop_
_entity_poly.entity_id
_entity_poly.type
_entity_poly.pdbx_seq_one_letter_code
_entity_poly.pdbx_strand_id
1 'polypeptide(L)'
;MSDETIRVFLLDDHEVVRRGLRDLLEGEGDIEVVGEAGTASEARARIPALRPHVAVLDARLPDGSGIDVCRDVRSIDPTIKALILTSYDDDEALFAAILAGAAGYVLKQIGSGDLIDGIRRVASGQSLIDPSLTARVLDRVRNGPEEHEELASLTDQERKILALIAEGLTNRQIGERMFLAEKTVKNYVSSILAKLGLERRTQAAVLASKLLG
;
A
#
# COMPACT_ATOMS: atom_id res chain seq x y z
N MET A 1 33.94 -0.88 -15.06
CA MET A 1 32.62 -0.68 -14.47
C MET A 1 31.88 0.20 -15.46
N SER A 2 30.79 -0.26 -16.04
CA SER A 2 30.06 0.47 -17.09
C SER A 2 29.51 1.77 -16.52
N ASP A 3 29.94 2.90 -17.10
CA ASP A 3 29.39 4.24 -16.86
C ASP A 3 28.00 4.35 -17.50
N GLU A 4 27.11 3.45 -17.14
CA GLU A 4 25.75 3.44 -17.70
C GLU A 4 24.88 4.33 -16.83
N THR A 5 24.44 5.46 -17.39
CA THR A 5 23.56 6.42 -16.72
C THR A 5 22.26 5.73 -16.29
N ILE A 6 21.89 5.88 -15.03
CA ILE A 6 20.63 5.31 -14.48
C ILE A 6 19.47 6.14 -14.98
N ARG A 7 18.58 5.53 -15.76
CA ARG A 7 17.40 6.16 -16.33
C ARG A 7 16.22 6.02 -15.35
N VAL A 8 15.69 7.15 -14.89
CA VAL A 8 14.63 7.21 -13.88
C VAL A 8 13.37 7.83 -14.47
N PHE A 9 12.20 7.30 -14.10
CA PHE A 9 10.90 7.91 -14.34
C PHE A 9 10.30 8.36 -13.01
N LEU A 10 9.71 9.58 -12.95
CA LEU A 10 9.09 10.13 -11.75
C LEU A 10 7.57 10.19 -11.91
N LEU A 11 6.86 9.68 -10.89
CA LEU A 11 5.41 9.80 -10.78
C LEU A 11 5.05 10.38 -9.42
N ASP A 12 4.52 11.60 -9.41
CA ASP A 12 4.01 12.30 -8.22
C ASP A 12 3.00 13.35 -8.70
N ASP A 13 1.88 13.55 -8.04
CA ASP A 13 0.87 14.53 -8.43
C ASP A 13 1.28 15.97 -8.09
N HIS A 14 2.28 16.17 -7.22
CA HIS A 14 2.79 17.48 -6.83
C HIS A 14 3.93 17.93 -7.74
N GLU A 15 3.68 18.91 -8.62
CA GLU A 15 4.68 19.43 -9.58
C GLU A 15 5.97 19.91 -8.89
N VAL A 16 5.84 20.59 -7.74
CA VAL A 16 7.01 21.09 -6.98
C VAL A 16 7.89 19.96 -6.47
N VAL A 17 7.27 18.85 -6.04
CA VAL A 17 8.00 17.65 -5.59
C VAL A 17 8.72 17.01 -6.77
N ARG A 18 8.04 16.82 -7.90
CA ARG A 18 8.67 16.25 -9.11
C ARG A 18 9.86 17.07 -9.58
N ARG A 19 9.70 18.42 -9.63
CA ARG A 19 10.81 19.30 -10.03
C ARG A 19 11.99 19.19 -9.06
N GLY A 20 11.74 19.22 -7.74
CA GLY A 20 12.77 19.06 -6.72
C GLY A 20 13.49 17.71 -6.81
N LEU A 21 12.75 16.62 -7.07
CA LEU A 21 13.34 15.29 -7.27
C LEU A 21 14.18 15.23 -8.55
N ARG A 22 13.72 15.84 -9.64
CA ARG A 22 14.49 15.92 -10.88
C ARG A 22 15.81 16.64 -10.67
N ASP A 23 15.77 17.86 -10.12
CA ASP A 23 16.99 18.67 -9.88
C ASP A 23 17.97 17.94 -8.97
N LEU A 24 17.46 17.25 -7.94
CA LEU A 24 18.23 16.44 -7.04
C LEU A 24 18.94 15.27 -7.74
N LEU A 25 18.21 14.50 -8.54
CA LEU A 25 18.72 13.29 -9.19
C LEU A 25 19.69 13.63 -10.32
N GLU A 26 19.36 14.60 -11.17
CA GLU A 26 20.22 15.01 -12.29
C GLU A 26 21.49 15.73 -11.80
N GLY A 27 21.45 16.32 -10.59
CA GLY A 27 22.64 16.89 -9.93
C GLY A 27 23.75 15.88 -9.62
N GLU A 28 23.43 14.58 -9.53
CA GLU A 28 24.40 13.52 -9.24
C GLU A 28 25.29 13.13 -10.45
N GLY A 29 24.84 13.45 -11.67
CA GLY A 29 25.59 13.23 -12.92
C GLY A 29 25.57 11.79 -13.46
N ASP A 30 25.20 10.80 -12.65
CA ASP A 30 25.04 9.40 -13.05
C ASP A 30 23.56 8.97 -13.19
N ILE A 31 22.61 9.89 -12.95
CA ILE A 31 21.16 9.66 -13.03
C ILE A 31 20.55 10.64 -14.03
N GLU A 32 19.67 10.12 -14.89
CA GLU A 32 18.89 10.88 -15.88
C GLU A 32 17.39 10.67 -15.65
N VAL A 33 16.63 11.76 -15.54
CA VAL A 33 15.15 11.67 -15.50
C VAL A 33 14.60 11.65 -16.89
N VAL A 34 14.30 10.46 -17.42
CA VAL A 34 13.82 10.23 -18.80
C VAL A 34 12.33 10.56 -18.99
N GLY A 35 11.60 10.77 -17.93
CA GLY A 35 10.20 11.16 -18.00
C GLY A 35 9.55 11.40 -16.65
N GLU A 36 8.41 12.09 -16.69
CA GLU A 36 7.61 12.42 -15.52
C GLU A 36 6.11 12.26 -15.83
N ALA A 37 5.32 12.01 -14.80
CA ALA A 37 3.86 12.06 -14.88
C ALA A 37 3.27 12.59 -13.57
N GLY A 38 2.10 13.25 -13.66
CA GLY A 38 1.32 13.67 -12.51
C GLY A 38 0.15 12.75 -12.21
N THR A 39 -0.12 11.76 -13.07
CA THR A 39 -1.27 10.86 -12.97
C THR A 39 -0.88 9.42 -13.24
N ALA A 40 -1.65 8.48 -12.64
CA ALA A 40 -1.46 7.04 -12.86
C ALA A 40 -1.68 6.67 -14.34
N SER A 41 -2.66 7.28 -14.99
CA SER A 41 -2.99 7.06 -16.39
C SER A 41 -1.83 7.42 -17.32
N GLU A 42 -1.22 8.58 -17.15
CA GLU A 42 -0.04 9.00 -17.92
C GLU A 42 1.14 8.07 -17.68
N ALA A 43 1.41 7.70 -16.44
CA ALA A 43 2.53 6.84 -16.07
C ALA A 43 2.41 5.46 -16.73
N ARG A 44 1.21 4.83 -16.71
CA ARG A 44 0.96 3.55 -17.38
C ARG A 44 1.27 3.57 -18.87
N ALA A 45 0.98 4.68 -19.54
CA ALA A 45 1.25 4.82 -20.96
C ALA A 45 2.74 5.08 -21.27
N ARG A 46 3.40 5.90 -20.45
CA ARG A 46 4.74 6.43 -20.72
C ARG A 46 5.88 5.53 -20.24
N ILE A 47 5.73 4.91 -19.06
CA ILE A 47 6.79 4.08 -18.48
C ILE A 47 7.20 2.93 -19.42
N PRO A 48 6.27 2.10 -19.95
CA PRO A 48 6.66 1.03 -20.88
C PRO A 48 7.30 1.51 -22.18
N ALA A 49 6.90 2.70 -22.64
CA ALA A 49 7.47 3.30 -23.86
C ALA A 49 8.90 3.82 -23.65
N LEU A 50 9.16 4.42 -22.47
CA LEU A 50 10.47 5.01 -22.13
C LEU A 50 11.47 3.99 -21.59
N ARG A 51 10.98 2.87 -21.03
CA ARG A 51 11.79 1.79 -20.45
C ARG A 51 12.87 2.32 -19.48
N PRO A 52 12.50 3.00 -18.40
CA PRO A 52 13.45 3.43 -17.38
C PRO A 52 14.03 2.22 -16.64
N HIS A 53 15.24 2.38 -16.08
CA HIS A 53 15.79 1.36 -15.17
C HIS A 53 15.01 1.33 -13.85
N VAL A 54 14.64 2.52 -13.34
CA VAL A 54 13.87 2.67 -12.09
C VAL A 54 12.71 3.62 -12.30
N ALA A 55 11.51 3.21 -11.89
CA ALA A 55 10.34 4.06 -11.78
C ALA A 55 10.12 4.41 -10.29
N VAL A 56 10.22 5.69 -9.96
CA VAL A 56 9.92 6.24 -8.62
C VAL A 56 8.47 6.69 -8.64
N LEU A 57 7.64 6.04 -7.83
CA LEU A 57 6.19 6.12 -7.91
C LEU A 57 5.60 6.59 -6.57
N ASP A 58 4.88 7.72 -6.57
CA ASP A 58 4.07 8.09 -5.41
C ASP A 58 2.97 7.06 -5.17
N ALA A 59 2.82 6.62 -3.93
CA ALA A 59 1.81 5.65 -3.54
C ALA A 59 0.39 6.15 -3.77
N ARG A 60 0.13 7.46 -3.60
CA ARG A 60 -1.20 8.08 -3.70
C ARG A 60 -1.26 9.08 -4.84
N LEU A 61 -2.25 8.92 -5.71
CA LEU A 61 -2.48 9.77 -6.87
C LEU A 61 -3.97 10.11 -6.95
N PRO A 62 -4.34 11.25 -7.55
CA PRO A 62 -5.74 11.67 -7.66
C PRO A 62 -6.61 10.72 -8.50
N ASP A 63 -6.00 9.97 -9.42
CA ASP A 63 -6.66 9.04 -10.35
C ASP A 63 -6.33 7.56 -10.09
N GLY A 64 -5.68 7.24 -8.94
CA GLY A 64 -5.34 5.87 -8.59
C GLY A 64 -4.19 5.73 -7.61
N SER A 65 -3.42 4.66 -7.75
CA SER A 65 -2.32 4.32 -6.87
C SER A 65 -1.05 4.02 -7.68
N GLY A 66 0.11 4.53 -7.21
CA GLY A 66 1.40 4.14 -7.77
C GLY A 66 1.73 2.66 -7.59
N ILE A 67 1.11 2.00 -6.60
CA ILE A 67 1.24 0.55 -6.39
C ILE A 67 0.56 -0.21 -7.54
N ASP A 68 -0.61 0.25 -8.01
CA ASP A 68 -1.27 -0.35 -9.17
C ASP A 68 -0.49 -0.07 -10.46
N VAL A 69 0.08 1.14 -10.61
CA VAL A 69 1.00 1.44 -11.73
C VAL A 69 2.21 0.52 -11.70
N CYS A 70 2.81 0.25 -10.54
CA CYS A 70 3.89 -0.71 -10.37
C CYS A 70 3.50 -2.09 -10.89
N ARG A 71 2.34 -2.60 -10.45
CA ARG A 71 1.82 -3.92 -10.88
C ARG A 71 1.64 -3.99 -12.39
N ASP A 72 0.98 -2.98 -12.97
CA ASP A 72 0.65 -2.92 -14.40
C ASP A 72 1.92 -2.84 -15.24
N VAL A 73 2.84 -1.94 -14.92
CA VAL A 73 4.11 -1.75 -15.63
C VAL A 73 4.98 -3.01 -15.56
N ARG A 74 5.10 -3.63 -14.41
CA ARG A 74 5.90 -4.84 -14.23
C ARG A 74 5.28 -6.08 -14.87
N SER A 75 3.97 -6.11 -15.08
CA SER A 75 3.32 -7.15 -15.86
C SER A 75 3.69 -7.07 -17.36
N ILE A 76 3.99 -5.86 -17.86
CA ILE A 76 4.40 -5.61 -19.25
C ILE A 76 5.91 -5.82 -19.40
N ASP A 77 6.71 -5.22 -18.51
CA ASP A 77 8.17 -5.32 -18.54
C ASP A 77 8.74 -5.53 -17.11
N PRO A 78 9.05 -6.79 -16.72
CA PRO A 78 9.59 -7.12 -15.39
C PRO A 78 11.00 -6.55 -15.13
N THR A 79 11.70 -6.07 -16.15
CA THR A 79 13.05 -5.49 -16.00
C THR A 79 13.00 -4.11 -15.35
N ILE A 80 11.91 -3.37 -15.53
CA ILE A 80 11.69 -2.08 -14.90
C ILE A 80 11.53 -2.28 -13.37
N LYS A 81 12.39 -1.64 -12.59
CA LYS A 81 12.32 -1.68 -11.14
C LYS A 81 11.42 -0.56 -10.64
N ALA A 82 10.61 -0.81 -9.62
CA ALA A 82 9.74 0.20 -9.03
C ALA A 82 10.15 0.49 -7.60
N LEU A 83 10.27 1.77 -7.26
CA LEU A 83 10.46 2.28 -5.92
C LEU A 83 9.22 3.09 -5.54
N ILE A 84 8.49 2.64 -4.53
CA ILE A 84 7.30 3.34 -4.04
C ILE A 84 7.71 4.41 -3.04
N LEU A 85 7.29 5.66 -3.27
CA LEU A 85 7.41 6.76 -2.31
C LEU A 85 6.05 6.99 -1.63
N THR A 86 6.07 7.19 -0.32
CA THR A 86 4.86 7.45 0.46
C THR A 86 5.10 8.45 1.58
N SER A 87 4.06 9.18 1.97
CA SER A 87 4.09 10.04 3.15
C SER A 87 3.65 9.34 4.44
N TYR A 88 3.22 8.09 4.36
CA TYR A 88 2.63 7.35 5.47
C TYR A 88 3.33 6.00 5.65
N ASP A 89 3.59 5.67 6.91
CA ASP A 89 4.02 4.34 7.32
C ASP A 89 2.74 3.49 7.48
N ASP A 90 2.42 2.73 6.43
CA ASP A 90 1.17 1.96 6.31
C ASP A 90 1.52 0.53 5.88
N ASP A 91 1.33 -0.39 6.81
CA ASP A 91 1.63 -1.82 6.61
C ASP A 91 0.85 -2.42 5.43
N GLU A 92 -0.42 -2.03 5.24
CA GLU A 92 -1.24 -2.53 4.12
C GLU A 92 -0.71 -2.06 2.78
N ALA A 93 -0.31 -0.78 2.67
CA ALA A 93 0.31 -0.24 1.47
C ALA A 93 1.68 -0.89 1.19
N LEU A 94 2.48 -1.14 2.24
CA LEU A 94 3.73 -1.89 2.12
C LEU A 94 3.50 -3.32 1.61
N PHE A 95 2.54 -4.06 2.17
CA PHE A 95 2.16 -5.39 1.69
C PHE A 95 1.73 -5.36 0.22
N ALA A 96 0.86 -4.41 -0.15
CA ALA A 96 0.40 -4.26 -1.52
C ALA A 96 1.54 -3.93 -2.49
N ALA A 97 2.51 -3.11 -2.08
CA ALA A 97 3.70 -2.78 -2.86
C ALA A 97 4.58 -4.01 -3.10
N ILE A 98 4.81 -4.84 -2.06
CA ILE A 98 5.58 -6.09 -2.19
C ILE A 98 4.89 -7.06 -3.16
N LEU A 99 3.57 -7.23 -3.04
CA LEU A 99 2.78 -8.07 -3.95
C LEU A 99 2.75 -7.54 -5.39
N ALA A 100 2.81 -6.21 -5.57
CA ALA A 100 2.97 -5.59 -6.89
C ALA A 100 4.38 -5.76 -7.47
N GLY A 101 5.33 -6.30 -6.70
CA GLY A 101 6.71 -6.53 -7.10
C GLY A 101 7.59 -5.29 -7.01
N ALA A 102 7.27 -4.32 -6.15
CA ALA A 102 8.15 -3.19 -5.90
C ALA A 102 9.52 -3.66 -5.38
N ALA A 103 10.58 -3.00 -5.82
CA ALA A 103 11.95 -3.25 -5.36
C ALA A 103 12.28 -2.49 -4.07
N GLY A 104 11.45 -1.49 -3.72
CA GLY A 104 11.57 -0.73 -2.50
C GLY A 104 10.31 0.03 -2.15
N TYR A 105 10.18 0.33 -0.87
CA TYR A 105 9.11 1.15 -0.29
C TYR A 105 9.76 2.15 0.67
N VAL A 106 9.61 3.44 0.41
CA VAL A 106 10.38 4.50 1.06
C VAL A 106 9.47 5.64 1.49
N LEU A 107 9.67 6.13 2.71
CA LEU A 107 8.96 7.31 3.20
C LEU A 107 9.52 8.59 2.54
N LYS A 108 8.65 9.52 2.12
CA LYS A 108 9.04 10.82 1.56
C LYS A 108 9.83 11.71 2.54
N GLN A 109 9.87 11.33 3.81
CA GLN A 109 10.68 12.00 4.86
C GLN A 109 12.14 11.53 4.88
N ILE A 110 12.53 10.57 4.04
CA ILE A 110 13.92 10.10 3.92
C ILE A 110 14.84 11.23 3.44
N GLY A 111 16.08 11.19 3.88
CA GLY A 111 17.09 12.12 3.39
C GLY A 111 17.36 11.99 1.88
N SER A 112 17.68 13.09 1.24
CA SER A 112 17.96 13.10 -0.22
C SER A 112 19.04 12.10 -0.63
N GLY A 113 20.12 11.97 0.15
CA GLY A 113 21.19 11.00 -0.10
C GLY A 113 20.72 9.56 -0.03
N ASP A 114 19.86 9.23 0.93
CA ASP A 114 19.33 7.87 1.08
C ASP A 114 18.40 7.47 -0.08
N LEU A 115 17.65 8.42 -0.66
CA LEU A 115 16.85 8.19 -1.85
C LEU A 115 17.73 7.89 -3.08
N ILE A 116 18.78 8.68 -3.29
CA ILE A 116 19.73 8.50 -4.39
C ILE A 116 20.42 7.14 -4.29
N ASP A 117 20.95 6.81 -3.10
CA ASP A 117 21.57 5.51 -2.84
C ASP A 117 20.56 4.35 -3.02
N GLY A 118 19.32 4.55 -2.61
CA GLY A 118 18.23 3.61 -2.86
C GLY A 118 17.99 3.35 -4.35
N ILE A 119 17.95 4.41 -5.16
CA ILE A 119 17.80 4.30 -6.62
C ILE A 119 18.97 3.54 -7.24
N ARG A 120 20.21 3.84 -6.84
CA ARG A 120 21.41 3.14 -7.33
C ARG A 120 21.39 1.65 -6.98
N ARG A 121 21.01 1.30 -5.76
CA ARG A 121 20.88 -0.09 -5.31
C ARG A 121 19.79 -0.83 -6.08
N VAL A 122 18.65 -0.20 -6.27
CA VAL A 122 17.53 -0.78 -7.03
C VAL A 122 17.91 -0.95 -8.50
N ALA A 123 18.57 0.02 -9.11
CA ALA A 123 19.08 -0.07 -10.49
C ALA A 123 20.07 -1.23 -10.66
N SER A 124 20.92 -1.50 -9.65
CA SER A 124 21.85 -2.65 -9.65
C SER A 124 21.17 -3.99 -9.38
N GLY A 125 19.84 -4.01 -9.20
CA GLY A 125 19.04 -5.23 -8.96
C GLY A 125 18.90 -5.63 -7.49
N GLN A 126 19.36 -4.81 -6.54
CA GLN A 126 19.14 -5.06 -5.12
C GLN A 126 17.71 -4.67 -4.71
N SER A 127 17.16 -5.37 -3.72
CA SER A 127 15.92 -4.96 -3.06
C SER A 127 16.22 -4.10 -1.84
N LEU A 128 15.40 -3.06 -1.63
CA LEU A 128 15.40 -2.27 -0.40
C LEU A 128 14.38 -2.80 0.63
N ILE A 129 13.61 -3.81 0.25
CA ILE A 129 12.65 -4.45 1.15
C ILE A 129 13.38 -5.47 2.00
N ASP A 130 13.19 -5.38 3.31
CA ASP A 130 13.76 -6.34 4.25
C ASP A 130 13.24 -7.76 3.95
N PRO A 131 14.11 -8.78 3.88
CA PRO A 131 13.70 -10.15 3.62
C PRO A 131 12.67 -10.69 4.64
N SER A 132 12.70 -10.22 5.89
CA SER A 132 11.72 -10.59 6.90
C SER A 132 10.32 -10.10 6.57
N LEU A 133 10.19 -8.89 5.98
CA LEU A 133 8.91 -8.36 5.50
C LEU A 133 8.38 -9.19 4.33
N THR A 134 9.25 -9.59 3.41
CA THR A 134 8.87 -10.48 2.30
C THR A 134 8.37 -11.83 2.82
N ALA A 135 9.02 -12.40 3.83
CA ALA A 135 8.57 -13.64 4.46
C ALA A 135 7.17 -13.48 5.10
N ARG A 136 6.94 -12.40 5.84
CA ARG A 136 5.62 -12.08 6.42
C ARG A 136 4.53 -11.95 5.36
N VAL A 137 4.84 -11.30 4.22
CA VAL A 137 3.90 -11.20 3.09
C VAL A 137 3.55 -12.58 2.55
N LEU A 138 4.54 -13.43 2.32
CA LEU A 138 4.33 -14.79 1.83
C LEU A 138 3.49 -15.63 2.81
N ASP A 139 3.74 -15.50 4.10
CA ASP A 139 2.94 -16.17 5.12
C ASP A 139 1.48 -15.67 5.12
N ARG A 140 1.27 -14.36 4.99
CA ARG A 140 -0.08 -13.78 4.87
C ARG A 140 -0.81 -14.22 3.59
N VAL A 141 -0.09 -14.37 2.47
CA VAL A 141 -0.67 -14.89 1.22
C VAL A 141 -1.05 -16.36 1.34
N ARG A 142 -0.23 -17.17 2.02
CA ARG A 142 -0.47 -18.62 2.22
C ARG A 142 -1.58 -18.90 3.21
N ASN A 143 -1.60 -18.13 4.30
CA ASN A 143 -2.47 -18.40 5.46
C ASN A 143 -3.70 -17.49 5.49
N GLY A 144 -3.83 -16.54 4.55
CA GLY A 144 -4.80 -15.44 4.62
C GLY A 144 -4.35 -14.32 5.55
N PRO A 145 -5.17 -13.24 5.69
CA PRO A 145 -4.92 -12.22 6.71
C PRO A 145 -4.75 -12.92 8.05
N GLU A 146 -3.75 -12.52 8.85
CA GLU A 146 -3.64 -12.99 10.22
C GLU A 146 -5.03 -12.87 10.85
N GLU A 147 -5.66 -13.99 11.17
CA GLU A 147 -6.84 -13.96 12.02
C GLU A 147 -6.34 -13.40 13.34
N HIS A 148 -6.66 -12.14 13.60
CA HIS A 148 -6.38 -11.57 14.90
C HIS A 148 -6.93 -12.56 15.93
N GLU A 149 -6.08 -13.09 16.78
CA GLU A 149 -6.43 -14.11 17.76
C GLU A 149 -7.69 -13.69 18.54
N GLU A 150 -7.84 -12.38 18.73
CA GLU A 150 -9.00 -11.72 19.30
C GLU A 150 -10.30 -11.94 18.49
N LEU A 151 -10.22 -12.05 17.15
CA LEU A 151 -11.37 -12.29 16.27
C LEU A 151 -11.58 -13.77 15.92
N ALA A 152 -10.65 -14.66 16.30
CA ALA A 152 -10.75 -16.10 16.03
C ALA A 152 -11.99 -16.76 16.65
N SER A 153 -12.49 -16.19 17.76
CA SER A 153 -13.70 -16.65 18.44
C SER A 153 -15.01 -16.29 17.73
N LEU A 154 -14.95 -15.35 16.74
CA LEU A 154 -16.12 -14.87 16.02
C LEU A 154 -16.43 -15.72 14.79
N THR A 155 -17.71 -15.99 14.56
CA THR A 155 -18.19 -16.55 13.30
C THR A 155 -18.11 -15.53 12.16
N ASP A 156 -18.15 -15.97 10.90
CA ASP A 156 -18.17 -15.08 9.72
C ASP A 156 -19.30 -14.04 9.76
N GLN A 157 -20.45 -14.44 10.28
CA GLN A 157 -21.60 -13.54 10.44
C GLN A 157 -21.32 -12.47 11.51
N GLU A 158 -20.71 -12.85 12.61
CA GLU A 158 -20.32 -11.93 13.69
C GLU A 158 -19.22 -10.97 13.23
N ARG A 159 -18.25 -11.43 12.45
CA ARG A 159 -17.21 -10.58 11.84
C ARG A 159 -17.82 -9.53 10.91
N LYS A 160 -18.76 -9.91 10.04
CA LYS A 160 -19.48 -8.98 9.16
C LYS A 160 -20.23 -7.91 9.95
N ILE A 161 -20.93 -8.32 11.02
CA ILE A 161 -21.64 -7.38 11.89
C ILE A 161 -20.65 -6.46 12.63
N LEU A 162 -19.51 -6.97 13.09
CA LEU A 162 -18.48 -6.20 13.76
C LEU A 162 -17.89 -5.11 12.82
N ALA A 163 -17.65 -5.44 11.54
CA ALA A 163 -17.22 -4.47 10.54
C ALA A 163 -18.26 -3.33 10.35
N LEU A 164 -19.53 -3.66 10.29
CA LEU A 164 -20.61 -2.66 10.18
C LEU A 164 -20.75 -1.81 11.47
N ILE A 165 -20.39 -2.36 12.62
CA ILE A 165 -20.29 -1.58 13.87
C ILE A 165 -19.16 -0.57 13.79
N ALA A 166 -18.01 -0.91 13.20
CA ALA A 166 -16.89 0.00 12.97
C ALA A 166 -17.27 1.16 12.04
N GLU A 167 -18.11 0.90 11.02
CA GLU A 167 -18.69 1.93 10.15
C GLU A 167 -19.70 2.86 10.89
N GLY A 168 -20.01 2.59 12.15
CA GLY A 168 -20.94 3.39 12.96
C GLY A 168 -22.42 3.11 12.72
N LEU A 169 -22.80 2.05 12.02
CA LEU A 169 -24.19 1.71 11.71
C LEU A 169 -24.96 1.30 12.98
N THR A 170 -26.23 1.66 13.09
CA THR A 170 -27.14 1.20 14.14
C THR A 170 -27.61 -0.24 13.89
N ASN A 171 -28.16 -0.93 14.90
CA ASN A 171 -28.65 -2.30 14.73
C ASN A 171 -29.75 -2.40 13.65
N ARG A 172 -30.58 -1.38 13.51
CA ARG A 172 -31.58 -1.28 12.45
C ARG A 172 -30.92 -1.22 11.06
N GLN A 173 -29.93 -0.33 10.87
CA GLN A 173 -29.21 -0.20 9.59
C GLN A 173 -28.42 -1.47 9.24
N ILE A 174 -27.80 -2.12 10.24
CA ILE A 174 -27.15 -3.42 10.06
C ILE A 174 -28.18 -4.47 9.63
N GLY A 175 -29.35 -4.50 10.27
CA GLY A 175 -30.43 -5.41 9.92
C GLY A 175 -30.90 -5.20 8.48
N GLU A 176 -31.10 -3.97 8.05
CA GLU A 176 -31.46 -3.61 6.68
C GLU A 176 -30.38 -4.08 5.67
N ARG A 177 -29.09 -3.86 5.98
CA ARG A 177 -27.96 -4.21 5.09
C ARG A 177 -27.69 -5.71 5.01
N MET A 178 -27.99 -6.46 6.07
CA MET A 178 -27.75 -7.91 6.16
C MET A 178 -29.03 -8.76 6.00
N PHE A 179 -30.16 -8.13 5.75
CA PHE A 179 -31.48 -8.80 5.67
C PHE A 179 -31.82 -9.56 6.95
N LEU A 180 -31.54 -8.96 8.12
CA LEU A 180 -31.82 -9.51 9.44
C LEU A 180 -32.80 -8.62 10.22
N ALA A 181 -33.60 -9.23 11.10
CA ALA A 181 -34.40 -8.46 12.05
C ALA A 181 -33.49 -7.72 13.05
N GLU A 182 -33.86 -6.50 13.44
CA GLU A 182 -33.08 -5.69 14.42
C GLU A 182 -32.82 -6.44 15.73
N LYS A 183 -33.81 -7.22 16.21
CA LYS A 183 -33.68 -8.07 17.39
C LYS A 183 -32.57 -9.13 17.20
N THR A 184 -32.44 -9.69 16.01
CA THR A 184 -31.41 -10.67 15.67
C THR A 184 -30.03 -10.02 15.70
N VAL A 185 -29.90 -8.82 15.11
CA VAL A 185 -28.65 -8.04 15.15
C VAL A 185 -28.26 -7.71 16.60
N LYS A 186 -29.22 -7.32 17.45
CA LYS A 186 -28.97 -7.07 18.87
C LYS A 186 -28.38 -8.30 19.59
N ASN A 187 -28.87 -9.50 19.26
CA ASN A 187 -28.34 -10.75 19.84
C ASN A 187 -26.90 -10.99 19.37
N TYR A 188 -26.62 -10.79 18.07
CA TYR A 188 -25.25 -10.89 17.56
C TYR A 188 -24.30 -9.88 18.21
N VAL A 189 -24.72 -8.62 18.38
CA VAL A 189 -23.90 -7.61 19.06
C VAL A 189 -23.58 -8.04 20.49
N SER A 190 -24.56 -8.59 21.23
CA SER A 190 -24.32 -9.09 22.58
C SER A 190 -23.36 -10.28 22.60
N SER A 191 -23.48 -11.20 21.65
CA SER A 191 -22.56 -12.34 21.49
C SER A 191 -21.14 -11.88 21.17
N ILE A 192 -20.99 -10.94 20.22
CA ILE A 192 -19.69 -10.36 19.87
C ILE A 192 -19.01 -9.71 21.07
N LEU A 193 -19.73 -8.88 21.82
CA LEU A 193 -19.18 -8.24 23.01
C LEU A 193 -18.73 -9.27 24.06
N ALA A 194 -19.53 -10.29 24.31
CA ALA A 194 -19.19 -11.37 25.25
C ALA A 194 -17.95 -12.15 24.79
N LYS A 195 -17.85 -12.51 23.52
CA LYS A 195 -16.70 -13.24 22.95
C LYS A 195 -15.40 -12.43 22.97
N LEU A 196 -15.50 -11.12 22.74
CA LEU A 196 -14.34 -10.20 22.75
C LEU A 196 -14.01 -9.66 24.15
N GLY A 197 -14.77 -10.02 25.21
CA GLY A 197 -14.56 -9.52 26.55
C GLY A 197 -14.83 -8.02 26.71
N LEU A 198 -15.72 -7.45 25.87
CA LEU A 198 -16.03 -6.02 25.82
C LEU A 198 -17.38 -5.74 26.49
N GLU A 199 -17.47 -4.60 27.19
CA GLU A 199 -18.70 -4.18 27.88
C GLU A 199 -19.60 -3.26 27.03
N ARG A 200 -18.99 -2.52 26.08
CA ARG A 200 -19.68 -1.47 25.34
C ARG A 200 -19.46 -1.58 23.84
N ARG A 201 -20.53 -1.28 23.07
CA ARG A 201 -20.48 -1.21 21.60
C ARG A 201 -19.38 -0.27 21.08
N THR A 202 -19.13 0.84 21.76
CA THR A 202 -18.07 1.79 21.38
C THR A 202 -16.67 1.16 21.46
N GLN A 203 -16.44 0.27 22.41
CA GLN A 203 -15.19 -0.48 22.50
C GLN A 203 -15.04 -1.45 21.32
N ALA A 204 -16.14 -2.12 20.94
CA ALA A 204 -16.15 -2.98 19.78
C ALA A 204 -15.91 -2.20 18.46
N ALA A 205 -16.48 -0.98 18.33
CA ALA A 205 -16.25 -0.11 17.18
C ALA A 205 -14.77 0.31 17.09
N VAL A 206 -14.15 0.71 18.20
CA VAL A 206 -12.73 1.09 18.26
C VAL A 206 -11.82 -0.11 17.93
N LEU A 207 -12.09 -1.28 18.53
CA LEU A 207 -11.33 -2.50 18.27
C LEU A 207 -11.42 -2.89 16.80
N ALA A 208 -12.64 -2.90 16.25
CA ALA A 208 -12.86 -3.26 14.86
C ALA A 208 -12.23 -2.27 13.87
N SER A 209 -12.28 -0.96 14.16
CA SER A 209 -11.60 0.06 13.35
C SER A 209 -10.07 -0.12 13.37
N LYS A 210 -9.51 -0.66 14.45
CA LYS A 210 -8.07 -0.93 14.58
C LYS A 210 -7.65 -2.23 13.88
N LEU A 211 -8.52 -3.25 13.86
CA LEU A 211 -8.18 -4.60 13.37
C LEU A 211 -8.69 -4.87 11.95
N LEU A 212 -9.71 -4.14 11.48
CA LEU A 212 -10.39 -4.35 10.19
C LEU A 212 -10.31 -3.12 9.26
N GLY A 213 -9.70 -2.00 9.74
CA GLY A 213 -9.59 -0.72 9.02
C GLY A 213 -8.32 -0.53 8.22
#